data_ea4a10bb2ee63c9467006f5b5a2bea72
#
_entry.id   ea4a10bb2ee63c9467006f5b5a2bea72
#
_cell.length_a   1.000
_cell.length_b   1.000
_cell.length_c   1.000
_cell.angle_alpha   90.00
_cell.angle_beta   90.00
_cell.angle_gamma   90.00
#
_symmetry.space_group_name_H-M   'P 1'
#
loop_
_entity.id
_entity.type
_entity.pdbx_description
1 polymer ?
#
loop_
_entity_poly.entity_id
_entity_poly.type
_entity_poly.pdbx_seq_one_letter_code
_entity_poly.pdbx_strand_id
1 'polypeptide(L)'
;MATKAIDVSTHNGNIDFNKVKAAGVENVIIRCGFTGYGRSHTLNKDARFEENYKKAKEAGLNVGAYYFSVALTEADALREAAFVLSLLKGKQFELPIYYDVEDVHDTSAAGVLPQNMQGLSKAQLTAIVNRFCDTVEKAGYFVGIYSGKYWFRDEMDMSVLNRYTVWLAHWTTQTDYTGPYGLWQYTDSGKIDGVQGNVDMSYLYQDFAPIIKRLGLNGFTASETPSAPVILMGDVNGDGAVTEYDALLTLRRSAGLETFTEAQNKAADMDGDGKITAADAREILRKSAGPED
;
A
#
# COMPACT_ATOMS: atom_id res chain seq x y z
N MET A 1 -12.20 11.49 3.04
CA MET A 1 -12.11 11.86 1.60
C MET A 1 -10.77 11.37 1.08
N ALA A 2 -10.71 10.89 -0.16
CA ALA A 2 -9.44 10.47 -0.74
C ALA A 2 -8.50 11.68 -0.92
N THR A 3 -7.21 11.50 -0.64
CA THR A 3 -6.18 12.52 -0.83
C THR A 3 -5.39 12.25 -2.11
N LYS A 4 -4.72 13.29 -2.63
CA LYS A 4 -3.93 13.14 -3.86
C LYS A 4 -2.54 12.61 -3.56
N ALA A 5 -2.06 11.72 -4.42
CA ALA A 5 -0.69 11.25 -4.45
C ALA A 5 -0.12 11.38 -5.87
N ILE A 6 1.19 11.51 -5.95
CA ILE A 6 1.95 11.33 -7.19
C ILE A 6 3.00 10.24 -6.98
N ASP A 7 3.40 9.60 -8.06
CA ASP A 7 4.59 8.76 -8.00
C ASP A 7 5.66 9.25 -8.97
N VAL A 8 6.92 9.13 -8.55
CA VAL A 8 8.04 9.79 -9.21
C VAL A 8 9.30 8.96 -9.21
N SER A 9 10.11 9.19 -10.22
CA SER A 9 11.40 8.54 -10.40
C SER A 9 12.42 9.51 -11.03
N THR A 10 13.57 8.99 -11.42
CA THR A 10 14.57 9.75 -12.20
C THR A 10 14.01 10.34 -13.51
N HIS A 11 12.93 9.75 -14.05
CA HIS A 11 12.32 10.19 -15.32
C HIS A 11 11.59 11.54 -15.20
N ASN A 12 11.16 11.93 -13.99
CA ASN A 12 10.49 13.20 -13.76
C ASN A 12 11.46 14.39 -13.58
N GLY A 13 12.76 14.16 -13.68
CA GLY A 13 13.77 15.21 -13.60
C GLY A 13 13.84 15.90 -12.23
N ASN A 14 14.04 17.22 -12.23
CA ASN A 14 14.03 18.03 -11.01
C ASN A 14 12.60 18.39 -10.61
N ILE A 15 12.23 18.08 -9.37
CA ILE A 15 10.91 18.33 -8.84
C ILE A 15 10.99 19.39 -7.73
N ASP A 16 10.07 20.37 -7.77
CA ASP A 16 9.83 21.32 -6.71
C ASP A 16 8.67 20.82 -5.83
N PHE A 17 8.99 20.04 -4.81
CA PHE A 17 7.98 19.46 -3.92
C PHE A 17 7.20 20.48 -3.10
N ASN A 18 7.71 21.71 -2.91
CA ASN A 18 6.94 22.77 -2.27
C ASN A 18 5.77 23.22 -3.17
N LYS A 19 6.01 23.35 -4.47
CA LYS A 19 4.93 23.63 -5.44
C LYS A 19 3.96 22.44 -5.55
N VAL A 20 4.46 21.22 -5.58
CA VAL A 20 3.63 20.00 -5.58
C VAL A 20 2.68 20.01 -4.39
N LYS A 21 3.18 20.30 -3.19
CA LYS A 21 2.35 20.41 -1.99
C LYS A 21 1.35 21.56 -2.06
N ALA A 22 1.77 22.73 -2.52
CA ALA A 22 0.91 23.91 -2.70
C ALA A 22 -0.23 23.64 -3.71
N ALA A 23 -0.02 22.74 -4.67
CA ALA A 23 -1.03 22.28 -5.62
C ALA A 23 -2.00 21.22 -5.04
N GLY A 24 -1.93 20.96 -3.73
CA GLY A 24 -2.86 20.08 -3.01
C GLY A 24 -2.51 18.58 -3.08
N VAL A 25 -1.26 18.23 -3.40
CA VAL A 25 -0.74 16.88 -3.25
C VAL A 25 -0.17 16.72 -1.84
N GLU A 26 -0.59 15.67 -1.15
CA GLU A 26 -0.17 15.38 0.23
C GLU A 26 0.81 14.21 0.31
N ASN A 27 0.82 13.36 -0.72
CA ASN A 27 1.47 12.07 -0.70
C ASN A 27 2.35 11.88 -1.94
N VAL A 28 3.53 11.27 -1.77
CA VAL A 28 4.43 10.93 -2.87
C VAL A 28 5.00 9.52 -2.67
N ILE A 29 4.97 8.70 -3.73
CA ILE A 29 5.64 7.40 -3.77
C ILE A 29 6.85 7.53 -4.69
N ILE A 30 8.06 7.24 -4.17
CA ILE A 30 9.31 7.50 -4.87
C ILE A 30 9.96 6.17 -5.27
N ARG A 31 10.33 6.01 -6.53
CA ARG A 31 11.09 4.84 -6.95
C ARG A 31 12.41 4.79 -6.19
N CYS A 32 12.58 3.77 -5.35
CA CYS A 32 13.84 3.56 -4.64
C CYS A 32 14.88 2.85 -5.52
N GLY A 33 14.42 1.99 -6.41
CA GLY A 33 15.28 1.25 -7.32
C GLY A 33 14.48 0.42 -8.32
N PHE A 34 15.19 -0.30 -9.14
CA PHE A 34 14.62 -1.15 -10.18
C PHE A 34 15.59 -2.26 -10.57
N THR A 35 15.07 -3.38 -11.04
CA THR A 35 15.86 -4.39 -11.72
C THR A 35 15.92 -4.06 -13.20
N GLY A 36 17.12 -3.96 -13.75
CA GLY A 36 17.34 -3.64 -15.15
C GLY A 36 16.90 -4.78 -16.07
N TYR A 37 16.40 -4.40 -17.25
CA TYR A 37 16.06 -5.34 -18.31
C TYR A 37 17.28 -6.09 -18.81
N GLY A 38 17.06 -7.29 -19.37
CA GLY A 38 18.09 -8.11 -19.98
C GLY A 38 18.61 -9.20 -19.06
N ARG A 39 19.56 -10.00 -19.58
CA ARG A 39 20.01 -11.24 -18.92
C ARG A 39 20.71 -11.06 -17.58
N SER A 40 21.23 -9.86 -17.29
CA SER A 40 22.01 -9.62 -16.07
C SER A 40 21.14 -9.41 -14.84
N HIS A 41 19.88 -9.01 -14.99
CA HIS A 41 18.96 -8.64 -13.90
C HIS A 41 19.68 -7.79 -12.83
N THR A 42 20.34 -6.71 -13.30
CA THR A 42 21.14 -5.84 -12.43
C THR A 42 20.23 -5.03 -11.52
N LEU A 43 20.48 -5.06 -10.22
CA LEU A 43 19.78 -4.25 -9.25
C LEU A 43 20.35 -2.82 -9.29
N ASN A 44 19.49 -1.84 -9.53
CA ASN A 44 19.86 -0.44 -9.68
C ASN A 44 19.10 0.43 -8.68
N LYS A 45 19.83 1.29 -7.97
CA LYS A 45 19.19 2.38 -7.22
C LYS A 45 18.71 3.44 -8.21
N ASP A 46 17.52 4.00 -7.99
CA ASP A 46 17.09 5.16 -8.75
C ASP A 46 18.01 6.35 -8.47
N ALA A 47 18.50 6.99 -9.52
CA ALA A 47 19.54 8.02 -9.40
C ALA A 47 19.07 9.25 -8.61
N ARG A 48 17.74 9.48 -8.50
CA ARG A 48 17.18 10.61 -7.77
C ARG A 48 16.49 10.21 -6.46
N PHE A 49 16.54 8.94 -6.06
CA PHE A 49 15.84 8.48 -4.86
C PHE A 49 16.19 9.30 -3.63
N GLU A 50 17.48 9.47 -3.33
CA GLU A 50 17.91 10.20 -2.12
C GLU A 50 17.53 11.68 -2.16
N GLU A 51 17.68 12.31 -3.32
CA GLU A 51 17.32 13.71 -3.52
C GLU A 51 15.82 13.93 -3.37
N ASN A 52 15.03 13.11 -4.06
CA ASN A 52 13.56 13.19 -4.02
C ASN A 52 13.04 12.89 -2.61
N TYR A 53 13.56 11.85 -1.95
CA TYR A 53 13.20 11.54 -0.57
C TYR A 53 13.44 12.74 0.36
N LYS A 54 14.66 13.30 0.33
CA LYS A 54 15.03 14.45 1.16
C LYS A 54 14.10 15.64 0.92
N LYS A 55 13.96 16.06 -0.34
CA LYS A 55 13.15 17.22 -0.73
C LYS A 55 11.66 17.04 -0.41
N ALA A 56 11.10 15.83 -0.61
CA ALA A 56 9.71 15.54 -0.29
C ALA A 56 9.45 15.61 1.22
N LYS A 57 10.38 15.07 2.04
CA LYS A 57 10.32 15.19 3.51
C LYS A 57 10.44 16.63 3.97
N GLU A 58 11.35 17.42 3.40
CA GLU A 58 11.51 18.85 3.70
C GLU A 58 10.27 19.68 3.36
N ALA A 59 9.58 19.32 2.26
CA ALA A 59 8.29 19.90 1.90
C ALA A 59 7.13 19.43 2.80
N GLY A 60 7.35 18.46 3.69
CA GLY A 60 6.35 17.92 4.60
C GLY A 60 5.28 17.06 3.91
N LEU A 61 5.63 16.36 2.82
CA LEU A 61 4.81 15.35 2.19
C LEU A 61 4.93 14.02 2.95
N ASN A 62 3.86 13.22 2.93
CA ASN A 62 3.94 11.82 3.28
C ASN A 62 4.68 11.06 2.17
N VAL A 63 5.68 10.29 2.54
CA VAL A 63 6.56 9.61 1.58
C VAL A 63 6.37 8.10 1.67
N GLY A 64 6.20 7.44 0.52
CA GLY A 64 6.34 6.01 0.32
C GLY A 64 7.47 5.71 -0.66
N ALA A 65 7.73 4.44 -0.89
CA ALA A 65 8.68 4.02 -1.89
C ALA A 65 8.15 2.87 -2.74
N TYR A 66 8.63 2.75 -3.99
CA TYR A 66 8.39 1.57 -4.79
C TYR A 66 9.65 1.03 -5.42
N TYR A 67 9.66 -0.25 -5.73
CA TYR A 67 10.71 -0.94 -6.44
C TYR A 67 10.15 -1.65 -7.66
N PHE A 68 10.64 -1.29 -8.84
CA PHE A 68 10.25 -1.90 -10.10
C PHE A 68 10.97 -3.23 -10.31
N SER A 69 10.21 -4.30 -10.43
CA SER A 69 10.69 -5.67 -10.49
C SER A 69 10.60 -6.28 -11.88
N VAL A 70 11.57 -7.14 -12.19
CA VAL A 70 11.51 -8.11 -13.27
C VAL A 70 11.94 -9.50 -12.79
N ALA A 71 11.70 -9.82 -11.51
CA ALA A 71 12.04 -11.11 -10.93
C ALA A 71 11.30 -12.27 -11.61
N LEU A 72 12.02 -13.33 -11.93
CA LEU A 72 11.46 -14.53 -12.57
C LEU A 72 11.46 -15.74 -11.62
N THR A 73 12.09 -15.59 -10.46
CA THR A 73 12.17 -16.62 -9.43
C THR A 73 12.03 -16.02 -8.04
N GLU A 74 11.66 -16.83 -7.06
CA GLU A 74 11.68 -16.40 -5.65
C GLU A 74 13.08 -15.99 -5.17
N ALA A 75 14.14 -16.55 -5.75
CA ALA A 75 15.51 -16.16 -5.43
C ALA A 75 15.82 -14.73 -5.93
N ASP A 76 15.31 -14.35 -7.10
CA ASP A 76 15.41 -12.97 -7.60
C ASP A 76 14.64 -12.02 -6.68
N ALA A 77 13.41 -12.35 -6.32
CA ALA A 77 12.60 -11.55 -5.39
C ALA A 77 13.28 -11.34 -4.03
N LEU A 78 13.94 -12.38 -3.53
CA LEU A 78 14.72 -12.28 -2.28
C LEU A 78 15.93 -11.35 -2.42
N ARG A 79 16.63 -11.38 -3.57
CA ARG A 79 17.75 -10.45 -3.86
C ARG A 79 17.24 -9.00 -3.98
N GLU A 80 16.11 -8.79 -4.65
CA GLU A 80 15.48 -7.48 -4.77
C GLU A 80 15.05 -6.96 -3.39
N ALA A 81 14.42 -7.79 -2.57
CA ALA A 81 14.03 -7.43 -1.20
C ALA A 81 15.22 -7.02 -0.34
N ALA A 82 16.32 -7.80 -0.36
CA ALA A 82 17.53 -7.46 0.36
C ALA A 82 18.14 -6.14 -0.12
N PHE A 83 18.11 -5.87 -1.42
CA PHE A 83 18.58 -4.62 -2.00
C PHE A 83 17.70 -3.44 -1.56
N VAL A 84 16.38 -3.58 -1.65
CA VAL A 84 15.41 -2.57 -1.20
C VAL A 84 15.64 -2.24 0.27
N LEU A 85 15.75 -3.23 1.14
CA LEU A 85 16.01 -3.02 2.56
C LEU A 85 17.29 -2.22 2.82
N SER A 86 18.34 -2.42 1.99
CA SER A 86 19.56 -1.62 2.07
C SER A 86 19.35 -0.15 1.70
N LEU A 87 18.46 0.15 0.74
CA LEU A 87 18.11 1.51 0.30
C LEU A 87 17.23 2.25 1.31
N LEU A 88 16.35 1.52 2.00
CA LEU A 88 15.41 2.09 2.96
C LEU A 88 16.03 2.35 4.34
N LYS A 89 17.17 1.73 4.63
CA LYS A 89 17.82 1.81 5.94
C LYS A 89 18.04 3.26 6.40
N GLY A 90 17.62 3.55 7.63
CA GLY A 90 17.79 4.88 8.26
C GLY A 90 16.79 5.94 7.76
N LYS A 91 15.80 5.56 6.98
CA LYS A 91 14.73 6.44 6.49
C LYS A 91 13.40 6.10 7.14
N GLN A 92 12.48 7.05 7.14
CA GLN A 92 11.12 6.91 7.64
C GLN A 92 10.11 7.18 6.51
N PHE A 93 9.13 6.28 6.37
CA PHE A 93 8.11 6.38 5.32
C PHE A 93 6.70 6.34 5.92
N GLU A 94 5.92 7.37 5.69
CA GLU A 94 4.53 7.48 6.13
C GLU A 94 3.57 6.60 5.32
N LEU A 95 4.00 6.19 4.13
CA LEU A 95 3.23 5.35 3.20
C LEU A 95 3.91 3.98 3.05
N PRO A 96 3.20 2.98 2.49
CA PRO A 96 3.76 1.65 2.27
C PRO A 96 4.99 1.64 1.36
N ILE A 97 5.72 0.53 1.43
CA ILE A 97 6.76 0.16 0.46
C ILE A 97 6.10 -0.78 -0.56
N TYR A 98 6.05 -0.36 -1.81
CA TYR A 98 5.37 -1.10 -2.86
C TYR A 98 6.33 -1.92 -3.71
N TYR A 99 5.92 -3.16 -3.98
CA TYR A 99 6.53 -4.00 -4.99
C TYR A 99 5.77 -3.79 -6.30
N ASP A 100 6.45 -3.23 -7.28
CA ASP A 100 5.90 -2.87 -8.59
C ASP A 100 6.14 -4.01 -9.56
N VAL A 101 5.04 -4.68 -9.93
CA VAL A 101 5.00 -5.90 -10.72
C VAL A 101 4.05 -5.70 -11.89
N GLU A 102 4.62 -5.51 -13.08
CA GLU A 102 3.82 -5.20 -14.25
C GLU A 102 4.37 -5.84 -15.53
N ASP A 103 3.57 -5.78 -16.58
CA ASP A 103 4.00 -6.23 -17.89
C ASP A 103 5.01 -5.25 -18.49
N VAL A 104 6.13 -5.81 -18.91
CA VAL A 104 7.22 -5.04 -19.48
C VAL A 104 7.27 -5.25 -20.97
N HIS A 105 6.72 -4.32 -21.69
CA HIS A 105 6.85 -4.25 -23.15
C HIS A 105 8.03 -3.37 -23.54
N ASP A 106 9.26 -3.89 -23.53
CA ASP A 106 10.36 -3.20 -24.20
C ASP A 106 10.50 -3.71 -25.65
N THR A 107 9.96 -2.94 -26.58
CA THR A 107 10.11 -3.18 -28.02
C THR A 107 11.37 -2.52 -28.60
N SER A 108 12.14 -1.79 -27.80
CA SER A 108 13.20 -0.91 -28.26
C SER A 108 14.57 -1.58 -28.43
N ALA A 109 14.80 -2.72 -27.82
CA ALA A 109 16.06 -3.44 -27.89
C ALA A 109 16.00 -4.54 -28.95
N ALA A 110 16.51 -4.26 -30.14
CA ALA A 110 16.68 -5.25 -31.19
C ALA A 110 17.41 -6.49 -30.65
N GLY A 111 16.68 -7.59 -30.46
CA GLY A 111 17.23 -8.93 -30.19
C GLY A 111 17.40 -9.33 -28.72
N VAL A 112 17.05 -8.49 -27.75
CA VAL A 112 16.98 -8.88 -26.34
C VAL A 112 15.54 -8.71 -25.89
N LEU A 113 14.74 -9.78 -26.01
CA LEU A 113 13.45 -9.81 -25.36
C LEU A 113 13.70 -9.69 -23.85
N PRO A 114 13.10 -8.72 -23.16
CA PRO A 114 13.06 -8.79 -21.71
C PRO A 114 12.44 -10.12 -21.35
N GLN A 115 13.07 -10.85 -20.45
CA GLN A 115 12.38 -11.95 -19.78
C GLN A 115 11.34 -11.27 -18.94
N ASN A 116 10.12 -11.17 -19.44
CA ASN A 116 9.03 -10.58 -18.70
C ASN A 116 8.33 -11.65 -17.87
N MET A 117 7.63 -11.22 -16.86
CA MET A 117 6.86 -12.08 -15.97
C MET A 117 5.66 -12.75 -16.65
N GLN A 118 5.30 -12.41 -17.88
CA GLN A 118 4.17 -12.98 -18.64
C GLN A 118 4.28 -14.47 -18.90
N GLY A 119 5.49 -15.03 -18.92
CA GLY A 119 5.70 -16.46 -19.07
C GLY A 119 5.52 -17.28 -17.79
N LEU A 120 5.28 -16.64 -16.65
CA LEU A 120 5.10 -17.29 -15.37
C LEU A 120 3.65 -17.75 -15.21
N SER A 121 3.46 -18.91 -14.60
CA SER A 121 2.12 -19.30 -14.14
C SER A 121 1.67 -18.43 -12.98
N LYS A 122 0.36 -18.31 -12.77
CA LYS A 122 -0.25 -17.60 -11.64
C LYS A 122 0.38 -17.99 -10.29
N ALA A 123 0.61 -19.28 -10.07
CA ALA A 123 1.23 -19.77 -8.84
C ALA A 123 2.69 -19.30 -8.68
N GLN A 124 3.47 -19.30 -9.77
CA GLN A 124 4.86 -18.82 -9.74
C GLN A 124 4.93 -17.32 -9.47
N LEU A 125 4.15 -16.54 -10.19
CA LEU A 125 4.11 -15.07 -9.98
C LEU A 125 3.66 -14.74 -8.56
N THR A 126 2.61 -15.39 -8.06
CA THR A 126 2.14 -15.21 -6.68
C THR A 126 3.24 -15.54 -5.65
N ALA A 127 3.97 -16.64 -5.85
CA ALA A 127 5.06 -17.03 -4.96
C ALA A 127 6.20 -16.00 -4.96
N ILE A 128 6.57 -15.48 -6.13
CA ILE A 128 7.59 -14.43 -6.30
C ILE A 128 7.18 -13.15 -5.54
N VAL A 129 5.96 -12.67 -5.79
CA VAL A 129 5.43 -11.46 -5.15
C VAL A 129 5.35 -11.66 -3.63
N ASN A 130 4.82 -12.79 -3.18
CA ASN A 130 4.74 -13.09 -1.76
C ASN A 130 6.12 -13.19 -1.11
N ARG A 131 7.13 -13.71 -1.80
CA ARG A 131 8.51 -13.83 -1.29
C ARG A 131 9.12 -12.45 -1.01
N PHE A 132 8.98 -11.51 -1.93
CA PHE A 132 9.45 -10.13 -1.71
C PHE A 132 8.70 -9.48 -0.54
N CYS A 133 7.38 -9.48 -0.61
CA CYS A 133 6.52 -8.80 0.36
C CYS A 133 6.72 -9.35 1.78
N ASP A 134 6.75 -10.66 1.96
CA ASP A 134 7.01 -11.33 3.24
C ASP A 134 8.38 -10.97 3.82
N THR A 135 9.40 -10.88 2.96
CA THR A 135 10.76 -10.52 3.38
C THR A 135 10.83 -9.07 3.88
N VAL A 136 10.22 -8.14 3.17
CA VAL A 136 10.21 -6.71 3.51
C VAL A 136 9.31 -6.45 4.73
N GLU A 137 8.17 -7.12 4.81
CA GLU A 137 7.27 -7.06 5.98
C GLU A 137 7.94 -7.56 7.26
N LYS A 138 8.63 -8.71 7.20
CA LYS A 138 9.40 -9.26 8.34
C LYS A 138 10.54 -8.35 8.81
N ALA A 139 11.02 -7.48 7.94
CA ALA A 139 12.01 -6.46 8.29
C ALA A 139 11.40 -5.20 8.94
N GLY A 140 10.09 -5.18 9.20
CA GLY A 140 9.40 -4.10 9.89
C GLY A 140 8.85 -3.02 8.98
N TYR A 141 8.54 -3.33 7.71
CA TYR A 141 7.93 -2.39 6.79
C TYR A 141 6.47 -2.75 6.48
N PHE A 142 5.64 -1.74 6.32
CA PHE A 142 4.29 -1.88 5.79
C PHE A 142 4.37 -2.03 4.27
N VAL A 143 3.87 -3.15 3.74
CA VAL A 143 4.12 -3.53 2.34
C VAL A 143 2.84 -3.47 1.53
N GLY A 144 2.97 -3.05 0.28
CA GLY A 144 1.92 -3.10 -0.72
C GLY A 144 2.41 -3.66 -2.05
N ILE A 145 1.48 -3.91 -2.94
CA ILE A 145 1.73 -4.40 -4.30
C ILE A 145 1.14 -3.40 -5.27
N TYR A 146 1.95 -2.93 -6.23
CA TYR A 146 1.47 -2.17 -7.37
C TYR A 146 1.40 -3.07 -8.59
N SER A 147 0.28 -3.00 -9.30
CA SER A 147 0.09 -3.66 -10.58
C SER A 147 -1.14 -3.13 -11.31
N GLY A 148 -1.27 -3.51 -12.58
CA GLY A 148 -2.46 -3.27 -13.38
C GLY A 148 -3.65 -4.13 -12.94
N LYS A 149 -4.87 -3.63 -13.19
CA LYS A 149 -6.14 -4.30 -12.86
C LYS A 149 -6.18 -5.78 -13.29
N TYR A 150 -5.73 -6.07 -14.51
CA TYR A 150 -5.79 -7.42 -15.06
C TYR A 150 -4.80 -8.37 -14.37
N TRP A 151 -3.66 -7.86 -13.95
CA TRP A 151 -2.68 -8.66 -13.21
C TRP A 151 -3.22 -9.09 -11.85
N PHE A 152 -3.86 -8.21 -11.10
CA PHE A 152 -4.52 -8.56 -9.85
C PHE A 152 -5.65 -9.57 -10.04
N ARG A 153 -6.41 -9.47 -11.13
CA ARG A 153 -7.55 -10.36 -11.39
C ARG A 153 -7.11 -11.74 -11.92
N ASP A 154 -6.18 -11.76 -12.88
CA ASP A 154 -5.92 -12.92 -13.71
C ASP A 154 -4.58 -13.61 -13.40
N GLU A 155 -3.52 -12.81 -13.09
CA GLU A 155 -2.16 -13.32 -13.02
C GLU A 155 -1.66 -13.56 -11.58
N MET A 156 -2.31 -12.98 -10.56
CA MET A 156 -1.97 -13.17 -9.15
C MET A 156 -3.11 -13.83 -8.37
N ASP A 157 -2.76 -14.71 -7.43
CA ASP A 157 -3.72 -15.25 -6.47
C ASP A 157 -3.85 -14.29 -5.27
N MET A 158 -4.84 -13.41 -5.33
CA MET A 158 -5.08 -12.44 -4.28
C MET A 158 -5.61 -13.06 -2.98
N SER A 159 -6.02 -14.32 -2.96
CA SER A 159 -6.33 -15.00 -1.69
C SER A 159 -5.08 -15.27 -0.85
N VAL A 160 -3.92 -15.43 -1.50
CA VAL A 160 -2.61 -15.59 -0.86
C VAL A 160 -2.00 -14.23 -0.48
N LEU A 161 -2.27 -13.19 -1.27
CA LEU A 161 -1.66 -11.87 -1.16
C LEU A 161 -2.55 -10.84 -0.42
N ASN A 162 -3.70 -11.25 0.10
CA ASN A 162 -4.74 -10.39 0.67
C ASN A 162 -4.32 -9.58 1.91
N ARG A 163 -3.21 -9.92 2.55
CA ARG A 163 -2.66 -9.17 3.70
C ARG A 163 -1.87 -7.92 3.29
N TYR A 164 -1.49 -7.81 2.01
CA TYR A 164 -0.78 -6.66 1.48
C TYR A 164 -1.75 -5.66 0.88
N THR A 165 -1.49 -4.37 1.11
CA THR A 165 -2.32 -3.34 0.47
C THR A 165 -2.09 -3.29 -1.03
N VAL A 166 -3.14 -2.97 -1.78
CA VAL A 166 -3.07 -2.85 -3.24
C VAL A 166 -2.95 -1.39 -3.65
N TRP A 167 -2.01 -1.11 -4.52
CA TRP A 167 -1.94 0.09 -5.33
C TRP A 167 -2.33 -0.28 -6.76
N LEU A 168 -3.56 0.03 -7.11
CA LEU A 168 -4.17 -0.35 -8.38
C LEU A 168 -3.76 0.62 -9.50
N ALA A 169 -3.22 0.13 -10.60
CA ALA A 169 -3.09 0.87 -11.84
C ALA A 169 -4.30 0.58 -12.76
N HIS A 170 -5.10 1.62 -12.99
CA HIS A 170 -6.19 1.56 -13.96
C HIS A 170 -6.50 2.97 -14.43
N TRP A 171 -5.93 3.36 -15.57
CA TRP A 171 -5.98 4.73 -16.11
C TRP A 171 -7.35 4.99 -16.75
N THR A 172 -8.24 5.49 -15.95
CA THR A 172 -9.64 5.74 -16.30
C THR A 172 -10.26 6.75 -15.32
N THR A 173 -11.41 7.27 -15.65
CA THR A 173 -12.17 8.17 -14.76
C THR A 173 -12.92 7.44 -13.64
N GLN A 174 -13.18 6.14 -13.82
CA GLN A 174 -13.85 5.30 -12.84
C GLN A 174 -13.37 3.86 -13.00
N THR A 175 -12.82 3.28 -11.95
CA THR A 175 -12.39 1.87 -11.99
C THR A 175 -13.57 0.92 -11.80
N ASP A 176 -13.54 -0.21 -12.51
CA ASP A 176 -14.43 -1.36 -12.35
C ASP A 176 -13.73 -2.54 -11.64
N TYR A 177 -12.58 -2.28 -11.02
CA TYR A 177 -11.92 -3.27 -10.18
C TYR A 177 -12.72 -3.47 -8.89
N THR A 178 -13.04 -4.72 -8.57
CA THR A 178 -13.91 -5.09 -7.45
C THR A 178 -13.15 -5.57 -6.21
N GLY A 179 -11.83 -5.75 -6.30
CA GLY A 179 -11.00 -6.10 -5.15
C GLY A 179 -10.68 -4.88 -4.28
N PRO A 180 -10.23 -5.09 -3.04
CA PRO A 180 -9.83 -4.00 -2.16
C PRO A 180 -8.55 -3.32 -2.67
N TYR A 181 -8.47 -1.99 -2.53
CA TYR A 181 -7.27 -1.20 -2.80
C TYR A 181 -7.18 0.01 -1.87
N GLY A 182 -5.97 0.34 -1.44
CA GLY A 182 -5.71 1.52 -0.62
C GLY A 182 -5.30 2.74 -1.45
N LEU A 183 -4.81 2.51 -2.66
CA LEU A 183 -4.33 3.53 -3.58
C LEU A 183 -4.74 3.17 -5.01
N TRP A 184 -5.16 4.16 -5.80
CA TRP A 184 -5.53 3.98 -7.21
C TRP A 184 -4.83 5.01 -8.08
N GLN A 185 -3.93 4.55 -8.95
CA GLN A 185 -3.31 5.34 -10.02
C GLN A 185 -4.29 5.43 -11.20
N TYR A 186 -4.82 6.62 -11.40
CA TYR A 186 -5.88 6.85 -12.38
C TYR A 186 -5.37 7.47 -13.70
N THR A 187 -4.12 7.91 -13.75
CA THR A 187 -3.48 8.46 -14.96
C THR A 187 -1.96 8.41 -14.85
N ASP A 188 -1.31 8.23 -16.01
CA ASP A 188 0.14 8.34 -16.25
C ASP A 188 0.56 9.67 -16.89
N SER A 189 -0.42 10.52 -17.17
CA SER A 189 -0.24 11.73 -17.96
C SER A 189 -0.75 13.00 -17.27
N GLY A 190 -0.83 12.95 -15.95
CA GLY A 190 -1.22 14.07 -15.11
C GLY A 190 -0.28 15.27 -15.23
N LYS A 191 -0.76 16.43 -14.82
CA LYS A 191 0.00 17.68 -14.74
C LYS A 191 -0.15 18.28 -13.36
N ILE A 192 0.96 18.65 -12.75
CA ILE A 192 0.98 19.28 -11.44
C ILE A 192 2.11 20.32 -11.37
N ASP A 193 1.85 21.44 -10.73
CA ASP A 193 2.89 22.44 -10.53
C ASP A 193 4.05 21.85 -9.71
N GLY A 194 5.27 22.14 -10.13
CA GLY A 194 6.48 21.61 -9.51
C GLY A 194 7.07 20.39 -10.22
N VAL A 195 6.33 19.74 -11.14
CA VAL A 195 6.84 18.65 -12.00
C VAL A 195 6.83 19.09 -13.45
N GLN A 196 7.94 18.88 -14.15
CA GLN A 196 8.02 19.13 -15.57
C GLN A 196 7.55 17.89 -16.35
N GLY A 197 6.65 18.11 -17.32
CA GLY A 197 6.12 17.02 -18.15
C GLY A 197 4.94 16.31 -17.50
N ASN A 198 4.77 15.04 -17.80
CA ASN A 198 3.73 14.19 -17.23
C ASN A 198 4.17 13.63 -15.89
N VAL A 199 3.20 13.34 -15.05
CA VAL A 199 3.41 12.67 -13.78
C VAL A 199 2.25 11.73 -13.49
N ASP A 200 2.55 10.60 -12.92
CA ASP A 200 1.56 9.61 -12.52
C ASP A 200 0.83 10.11 -11.28
N MET A 201 -0.51 10.04 -11.33
CA MET A 201 -1.35 10.56 -10.26
C MET A 201 -2.29 9.50 -9.72
N SER A 202 -2.41 9.50 -8.39
CA SER A 202 -3.22 8.54 -7.64
C SER A 202 -4.17 9.22 -6.66
N TYR A 203 -5.24 8.50 -6.30
CA TYR A 203 -6.05 8.78 -5.13
C TYR A 203 -5.70 7.80 -4.01
N LEU A 204 -5.34 8.33 -2.84
CA LEU A 204 -5.12 7.57 -1.61
C LEU A 204 -6.43 7.52 -0.82
N TYR A 205 -6.96 6.33 -0.61
CA TYR A 205 -8.21 6.07 0.11
C TYR A 205 -8.01 5.67 1.55
N GLN A 206 -6.86 5.07 1.87
CA GLN A 206 -6.51 4.63 3.21
C GLN A 206 -5.44 5.55 3.82
N ASP A 207 -5.68 6.08 5.01
CA ASP A 207 -4.67 6.85 5.74
C ASP A 207 -3.67 5.90 6.42
N PHE A 208 -2.55 5.66 5.74
CA PHE A 208 -1.51 4.75 6.23
C PHE A 208 -0.63 5.36 7.33
N ALA A 209 -0.42 6.67 7.33
CA ALA A 209 0.56 7.33 8.20
C ALA A 209 0.32 7.07 9.69
N PRO A 210 -0.90 7.22 10.24
CA PRO A 210 -1.14 6.93 11.65
C PRO A 210 -1.00 5.44 11.98
N ILE A 211 -1.36 4.55 11.06
CA ILE A 211 -1.22 3.08 11.26
C ILE A 211 0.27 2.72 11.35
N ILE A 212 1.07 3.16 10.37
CA ILE A 212 2.50 2.89 10.28
C ILE A 212 3.24 3.42 11.51
N LYS A 213 2.96 4.67 11.91
CA LYS A 213 3.59 5.30 13.08
C LYS A 213 3.19 4.61 14.39
N ARG A 214 1.92 4.26 14.55
CA ARG A 214 1.43 3.55 15.75
C ARG A 214 2.10 2.19 15.91
N LEU A 215 2.28 1.45 14.80
CA LEU A 215 2.88 0.12 14.82
C LEU A 215 4.41 0.15 14.84
N GLY A 216 5.05 1.32 14.74
CA GLY A 216 6.50 1.45 14.68
C GLY A 216 7.12 0.82 13.44
N LEU A 217 6.40 0.86 12.32
CA LEU A 217 6.86 0.33 11.05
C LEU A 217 7.59 1.40 10.22
N ASN A 218 8.18 0.99 9.10
CA ASN A 218 8.81 1.89 8.12
C ASN A 218 9.89 2.81 8.72
N GLY A 219 10.63 2.35 9.71
CA GLY A 219 11.68 3.11 10.37
C GLY A 219 11.20 4.07 11.47
N PHE A 220 9.90 4.12 11.75
CA PHE A 220 9.40 4.79 12.95
C PHE A 220 9.63 3.92 14.18
N THR A 221 9.82 4.55 15.32
CA THR A 221 9.72 3.89 16.62
C THR A 221 8.24 3.79 16.97
N ALA A 222 7.79 2.63 17.44
CA ALA A 222 6.43 2.53 17.98
C ALA A 222 6.27 3.65 19.02
N SER A 223 5.21 4.44 18.90
CA SER A 223 4.96 5.46 19.92
C SER A 223 4.62 4.71 21.22
N GLU A 224 5.48 4.80 22.21
CA GLU A 224 5.24 4.27 23.57
C GLU A 224 4.11 4.98 24.32
N THR A 225 3.45 5.92 23.67
CA THR A 225 2.19 6.40 24.19
C THR A 225 1.09 5.62 23.45
N PRO A 226 0.40 4.71 24.13
CA PRO A 226 -0.96 4.51 23.82
C PRO A 226 -1.61 5.86 24.19
N SER A 227 -1.85 6.78 23.24
CA SER A 227 -3.10 7.47 23.36
C SER A 227 -4.08 6.31 23.54
N ALA A 228 -4.77 6.23 24.69
CA ALA A 228 -5.80 5.25 24.90
C ALA A 228 -6.53 5.14 23.55
N PRO A 229 -6.62 3.95 22.94
CA PRO A 229 -7.20 3.85 21.62
C PRO A 229 -8.47 4.68 21.69
N VAL A 230 -8.61 5.65 20.77
CA VAL A 230 -9.93 6.28 20.61
C VAL A 230 -10.77 5.11 20.16
N ILE A 231 -11.41 4.46 21.13
CA ILE A 231 -12.24 3.29 20.86
C ILE A 231 -13.43 3.89 20.14
N LEU A 232 -13.38 3.82 18.83
CA LEU A 232 -14.55 4.12 18.03
C LEU A 232 -15.54 3.00 18.30
N MET A 233 -16.55 3.32 19.10
CA MET A 233 -17.58 2.33 19.45
C MET A 233 -18.19 1.75 18.18
N GLY A 234 -18.12 0.44 18.04
CA GLY A 234 -18.53 -0.29 16.87
C GLY A 234 -17.40 -0.67 15.89
N ASP A 235 -16.23 -0.03 15.96
CA ASP A 235 -15.05 -0.41 15.17
C ASP A 235 -14.26 -1.49 15.92
N VAL A 236 -14.63 -2.73 15.68
CA VAL A 236 -14.09 -3.89 16.40
C VAL A 236 -12.76 -4.36 15.83
N ASN A 237 -12.55 -4.17 14.53
CA ASN A 237 -11.29 -4.54 13.85
C ASN A 237 -10.22 -3.46 13.99
N GLY A 238 -10.59 -2.22 14.38
CA GLY A 238 -9.69 -1.11 14.62
C GLY A 238 -9.18 -0.45 13.30
N ASP A 239 -9.94 -0.57 12.21
CA ASP A 239 -9.57 0.01 10.91
C ASP A 239 -9.99 1.49 10.76
N GLY A 240 -10.72 2.03 11.72
CA GLY A 240 -11.19 3.42 11.75
C GLY A 240 -12.58 3.62 11.15
N ALA A 241 -13.26 2.57 10.72
CA ALA A 241 -14.62 2.60 10.20
C ALA A 241 -15.52 1.64 11.00
N VAL A 242 -16.81 1.94 11.03
CA VAL A 242 -17.82 1.00 11.58
C VAL A 242 -18.56 0.41 10.40
N THR A 243 -18.40 -0.89 10.19
CA THR A 243 -18.89 -1.61 9.01
C THR A 243 -19.70 -2.85 9.40
N GLU A 244 -20.36 -3.48 8.44
CA GLU A 244 -21.01 -4.78 8.62
C GLU A 244 -20.01 -5.89 8.99
N TYR A 245 -18.72 -5.72 8.69
CA TYR A 245 -17.69 -6.67 9.08
C TYR A 245 -17.45 -6.65 10.60
N ASP A 246 -17.52 -5.49 11.25
CA ASP A 246 -17.42 -5.37 12.70
C ASP A 246 -18.62 -6.01 13.40
N ALA A 247 -19.81 -5.84 12.82
CA ALA A 247 -21.02 -6.52 13.28
C ALA A 247 -20.87 -8.05 13.18
N LEU A 248 -20.30 -8.55 12.09
CA LEU A 248 -20.01 -9.98 11.91
C LEU A 248 -19.01 -10.49 12.96
N LEU A 249 -17.92 -9.77 13.20
CA LEU A 249 -16.93 -10.12 14.22
C LEU A 249 -17.58 -10.19 15.62
N THR A 250 -18.39 -9.19 15.95
CA THR A 250 -19.12 -9.13 17.24
C THR A 250 -20.11 -10.30 17.38
N LEU A 251 -20.82 -10.66 16.32
CA LEU A 251 -21.70 -11.81 16.31
C LEU A 251 -20.94 -13.12 16.50
N ARG A 252 -19.80 -13.31 15.85
CA ARG A 252 -18.91 -14.47 16.02
C ARG A 252 -18.37 -14.56 17.45
N ARG A 253 -18.01 -13.41 18.04
CA ARG A 253 -17.57 -13.33 19.45
C ARG A 253 -18.69 -13.76 20.40
N SER A 254 -19.92 -13.27 20.19
CA SER A 254 -21.09 -13.63 21.01
C SER A 254 -21.42 -15.13 20.95
N ALA A 255 -21.11 -15.77 19.80
CA ALA A 255 -21.26 -17.21 19.60
C ALA A 255 -20.06 -18.05 20.12
N GLY A 256 -19.03 -17.42 20.69
CA GLY A 256 -17.82 -18.10 21.16
C GLY A 256 -16.87 -18.56 20.06
N LEU A 257 -17.03 -18.07 18.84
CA LEU A 257 -16.23 -18.43 17.67
C LEU A 257 -15.01 -17.52 17.48
N GLU A 258 -14.89 -16.45 18.26
CA GLU A 258 -13.79 -15.47 18.23
C GLU A 258 -13.33 -15.14 19.65
N THR A 259 -12.06 -14.74 19.77
CA THR A 259 -11.49 -14.21 21.02
C THR A 259 -11.11 -12.76 20.80
N PHE A 260 -11.62 -11.87 21.63
CA PHE A 260 -11.36 -10.43 21.54
C PHE A 260 -10.33 -9.97 22.57
N THR A 261 -9.51 -9.00 22.18
CA THR A 261 -8.69 -8.20 23.10
C THR A 261 -9.59 -7.32 23.98
N GLU A 262 -9.03 -6.69 25.03
CA GLU A 262 -9.76 -5.75 25.88
C GLU A 262 -10.31 -4.56 25.07
N ALA A 263 -9.52 -4.03 24.12
CA ALA A 263 -9.94 -2.92 23.24
C ALA A 263 -11.10 -3.34 22.33
N GLN A 264 -11.03 -4.54 21.74
CA GLN A 264 -12.10 -5.07 20.89
C GLN A 264 -13.38 -5.33 21.69
N ASN A 265 -13.28 -5.86 22.92
CA ASN A 265 -14.45 -6.01 23.78
C ASN A 265 -15.10 -4.66 24.08
N LYS A 266 -14.30 -3.62 24.38
CA LYS A 266 -14.83 -2.27 24.59
C LYS A 266 -15.48 -1.68 23.35
N ALA A 267 -14.89 -1.89 22.17
CA ALA A 267 -15.45 -1.41 20.91
C ALA A 267 -16.76 -2.11 20.55
N ALA A 268 -16.88 -3.40 20.89
CA ALA A 268 -18.04 -4.22 20.58
C ALA A 268 -19.20 -4.06 21.55
N ASP A 269 -18.97 -3.64 22.78
CA ASP A 269 -19.97 -3.47 23.83
C ASP A 269 -20.74 -2.15 23.63
N MET A 270 -21.75 -2.20 22.79
CA MET A 270 -22.46 -1.00 22.32
C MET A 270 -23.41 -0.41 23.37
N ASP A 271 -23.94 -1.23 24.29
CA ASP A 271 -24.83 -0.78 25.34
C ASP A 271 -24.13 -0.59 26.71
N GLY A 272 -22.83 -0.97 26.78
CA GLY A 272 -21.99 -0.75 27.97
C GLY A 272 -22.28 -1.70 29.14
N ASP A 273 -22.94 -2.84 28.89
CA ASP A 273 -23.30 -3.80 29.94
C ASP A 273 -22.17 -4.77 30.33
N GLY A 274 -21.04 -4.70 29.64
CA GLY A 274 -19.84 -5.53 29.81
C GLY A 274 -19.93 -6.91 29.18
N LYS A 275 -20.95 -7.20 28.38
CA LYS A 275 -21.13 -8.46 27.67
C LYS A 275 -21.23 -8.23 26.18
N ILE A 276 -20.63 -9.12 25.41
CA ILE A 276 -20.73 -9.08 23.96
C ILE A 276 -21.81 -10.06 23.51
N THR A 277 -22.88 -9.51 22.95
CA THR A 277 -24.09 -10.26 22.58
C THR A 277 -24.48 -9.98 21.12
N ALA A 278 -25.50 -10.70 20.63
CA ALA A 278 -26.07 -10.41 19.31
C ALA A 278 -26.81 -9.04 19.26
N ALA A 279 -27.14 -8.45 20.41
CA ALA A 279 -27.73 -7.12 20.48
C ALA A 279 -26.71 -6.05 20.06
N ASP A 280 -25.46 -6.18 20.53
CA ASP A 280 -24.36 -5.29 20.16
C ASP A 280 -24.03 -5.38 18.67
N ALA A 281 -23.98 -6.61 18.14
CA ALA A 281 -23.75 -6.81 16.70
C ALA A 281 -24.83 -6.13 15.86
N ARG A 282 -26.09 -6.16 16.30
CA ARG A 282 -27.19 -5.47 15.62
C ARG A 282 -27.07 -3.95 15.71
N GLU A 283 -26.61 -3.42 16.84
CA GLU A 283 -26.35 -1.98 17.01
C GLU A 283 -25.23 -1.51 16.08
N ILE A 284 -24.14 -2.28 15.98
CA ILE A 284 -23.03 -2.00 15.05
C ILE A 284 -23.54 -2.00 13.61
N LEU A 285 -24.34 -3.00 13.23
CA LEU A 285 -24.92 -3.08 11.88
C LEU A 285 -25.83 -1.87 11.55
N ARG A 286 -26.61 -1.40 12.52
CA ARG A 286 -27.41 -0.17 12.35
C ARG A 286 -26.52 1.05 12.14
N LYS A 287 -25.46 1.16 12.93
CA LYS A 287 -24.50 2.27 12.83
C LYS A 287 -23.76 2.27 11.49
N SER A 288 -23.44 1.09 10.96
CA SER A 288 -22.79 0.95 9.66
C SER A 288 -23.68 1.38 8.49
N ALA A 289 -25.00 1.21 8.61
CA ALA A 289 -25.96 1.61 7.60
C ALA A 289 -26.20 3.13 7.51
N GLY A 290 -25.69 3.89 8.49
CA GLY A 290 -25.95 5.33 8.57
C GLY A 290 -27.36 5.65 9.13
N PRO A 291 -27.70 6.94 9.34
CA PRO A 291 -29.03 7.32 9.78
C PRO A 291 -30.07 6.92 8.71
N GLU A 292 -31.15 6.29 9.14
CA GLU A 292 -32.33 6.10 8.31
C GLU A 292 -32.93 7.50 8.02
N ASP A 293 -33.01 7.88 6.72
CA ASP A 293 -33.67 9.10 6.28
C ASP A 293 -35.20 9.11 6.57
#